data_79c9693556f66b33117634a501f23195
#
_entry.id   79c9693556f66b33117634a501f23195
#
_cell.length_a   1.000
_cell.length_b   1.000
_cell.length_c   1.000
_cell.angle_alpha   90.00
_cell.angle_beta   90.00
_cell.angle_gamma   90.00
#
_symmetry.space_group_name_H-M   'P 1'
#
loop_
_entity.id
_entity.type
_entity.pdbx_description
1 polymer ?
#
loop_
_entity_poly.entity_id
_entity_poly.type
_entity_poly.pdbx_seq_one_letter_code
_entity_poly.pdbx_strand_id
1 'polypeptide(L)'
;MFVEKKQNKSGSTSVRVMQKVHGKRKCLKVMGCSSDAEEIAMLIKRGNRWIEEHQTGVPLFEFDDEAVAYDKVLAGLRQSQLRLVGPELVYGTLFDRIGYDKVKTANNALFRALVVTRLYHPGSKLRTAEYMERFMHQSYSSDAIYRFLDELCARGKTAEQVREAADGSIGVKWQVEQIAFEYTKAVMGGQVTVAFYDTSTLYFESQEDDVRVPGYSKDGKNENPQVVLGLLVAAGGNPIGYELHKGNQYEGTTLLPIVKKLEKRFNLSHPIIVADAGLLSKKNIEQLEEEGYEYILGARIRSLSRADKETVLKLGLKDGWLKSMTIKDRRYVISMSDKRAKKDARDREKGVKRLEKRFASGKITKESVNNRGYNRFLTLHGEATVTIDQDKIAEDARLDGLKGYVTNSKIRNKAVVENYRNLSFIERAFRMNKTDLAIRPIYHRLFNRIEAHVCICFTAYTVLLELERTLAKTADKKNKKPGITIYRAKFLAESLYNIEYVNPYNGKKMSVMLRTDYDEEVTKLLDAIGVKP
;
A
#
# COMPACT_ATOMS: atom_id res chain seq x y z
N MET A 1 -63.93 -29.36 -4.59
CA MET A 1 -63.01 -28.94 -5.64
C MET A 1 -61.75 -29.78 -5.58
N PHE A 2 -60.99 -29.91 -6.66
CA PHE A 2 -59.71 -30.64 -6.67
C PHE A 2 -58.79 -30.07 -7.76
N VAL A 3 -57.48 -30.27 -7.58
CA VAL A 3 -56.49 -29.86 -8.60
C VAL A 3 -56.29 -30.99 -9.59
N GLU A 4 -56.40 -30.68 -10.87
CA GLU A 4 -56.18 -31.61 -11.99
C GLU A 4 -54.95 -31.22 -12.80
N LYS A 5 -54.09 -32.18 -13.11
CA LYS A 5 -53.00 -32.06 -14.07
C LYS A 5 -53.46 -32.55 -15.44
N LYS A 6 -53.30 -31.77 -16.48
CA LYS A 6 -53.57 -32.17 -17.84
C LYS A 6 -52.33 -31.95 -18.71
N GLN A 7 -51.83 -33.02 -19.30
CA GLN A 7 -50.76 -32.96 -20.25
C GLN A 7 -51.27 -32.42 -21.59
N ASN A 8 -50.58 -31.42 -22.12
CA ASN A 8 -50.92 -30.80 -23.39
C ASN A 8 -50.16 -31.47 -24.54
N LYS A 9 -50.67 -31.33 -25.77
CA LYS A 9 -50.01 -31.86 -26.96
C LYS A 9 -48.62 -31.26 -27.21
N SER A 10 -48.32 -30.10 -26.60
CA SER A 10 -47.03 -29.41 -26.63
C SER A 10 -45.99 -29.95 -25.66
N GLY A 11 -46.29 -31.03 -24.89
CA GLY A 11 -45.41 -31.57 -23.88
C GLY A 11 -45.48 -30.86 -22.53
N SER A 12 -46.14 -29.70 -22.43
CA SER A 12 -46.36 -29.00 -21.17
C SER A 12 -47.53 -29.56 -20.37
N THR A 13 -47.52 -29.39 -19.04
CA THR A 13 -48.61 -29.79 -18.14
C THR A 13 -49.37 -28.56 -17.66
N SER A 14 -50.68 -28.51 -17.93
CA SER A 14 -51.57 -27.51 -17.35
C SER A 14 -52.09 -27.96 -15.99
N VAL A 15 -52.07 -27.08 -15.00
CA VAL A 15 -52.64 -27.24 -13.67
C VAL A 15 -53.94 -26.44 -13.58
N ARG A 16 -55.05 -27.10 -13.20
CA ARG A 16 -56.40 -26.51 -13.16
C ARG A 16 -57.08 -26.86 -11.86
N VAL A 17 -57.92 -25.95 -11.37
CA VAL A 17 -58.87 -26.25 -10.29
C VAL A 17 -60.19 -26.65 -10.91
N MET A 18 -60.64 -27.81 -10.57
CA MET A 18 -61.85 -28.46 -11.10
C MET A 18 -62.90 -28.66 -10.01
N GLN A 19 -64.16 -28.58 -10.40
CA GLN A 19 -65.29 -28.94 -9.55
C GLN A 19 -66.17 -29.96 -10.25
N LYS A 20 -66.64 -30.92 -9.50
CA LYS A 20 -67.61 -31.92 -10.00
C LYS A 20 -69.00 -31.48 -9.57
N VAL A 21 -69.86 -31.11 -10.54
CA VAL A 21 -71.25 -30.69 -10.32
C VAL A 21 -72.16 -31.56 -11.20
N HIS A 22 -73.09 -32.27 -10.53
CA HIS A 22 -74.03 -33.19 -11.23
C HIS A 22 -73.33 -34.15 -12.22
N GLY A 23 -72.21 -34.75 -11.80
CA GLY A 23 -71.47 -35.72 -12.59
C GLY A 23 -70.56 -35.12 -13.70
N LYS A 24 -70.69 -33.84 -14.03
CA LYS A 24 -69.88 -33.14 -15.02
C LYS A 24 -68.71 -32.39 -14.35
N ARG A 25 -67.51 -32.42 -14.98
CA ARG A 25 -66.33 -31.70 -14.51
C ARG A 25 -66.37 -30.26 -15.08
N LYS A 26 -66.33 -29.26 -14.22
CA LYS A 26 -66.26 -27.86 -14.61
C LYS A 26 -64.92 -27.30 -14.16
N CYS A 27 -64.16 -26.65 -15.05
CA CYS A 27 -62.95 -25.94 -14.68
C CYS A 27 -63.33 -24.59 -14.06
N LEU A 28 -62.87 -24.37 -12.84
CA LEU A 28 -63.11 -23.12 -12.10
C LEU A 28 -62.01 -22.13 -12.37
N LYS A 29 -60.75 -22.58 -12.37
CA LYS A 29 -59.58 -21.73 -12.56
C LYS A 29 -58.44 -22.51 -13.18
N VAL A 30 -57.70 -21.87 -14.10
CA VAL A 30 -56.44 -22.37 -14.63
C VAL A 30 -55.34 -21.71 -13.84
N MET A 31 -54.48 -22.50 -13.19
CA MET A 31 -53.40 -22.00 -12.36
C MET A 31 -52.14 -21.65 -13.16
N GLY A 32 -51.98 -22.31 -14.30
CA GLY A 32 -50.87 -22.11 -15.22
C GLY A 32 -50.50 -23.37 -15.99
N CYS A 33 -49.45 -23.30 -16.77
CA CYS A 33 -48.93 -24.43 -17.52
C CYS A 33 -47.40 -24.37 -17.59
N SER A 34 -46.70 -25.46 -17.40
CA SER A 34 -45.26 -25.56 -17.48
C SER A 34 -44.81 -26.95 -17.92
N SER A 35 -43.60 -27.04 -18.47
CA SER A 35 -42.91 -28.31 -18.73
C SER A 35 -41.88 -28.62 -17.60
N ASP A 36 -41.65 -27.69 -16.67
CA ASP A 36 -40.77 -27.87 -15.54
C ASP A 36 -41.48 -28.50 -14.35
N ALA A 37 -40.89 -29.56 -13.78
CA ALA A 37 -41.50 -30.32 -12.69
C ALA A 37 -41.70 -29.51 -11.40
N GLU A 38 -40.78 -28.56 -11.09
CA GLU A 38 -40.86 -27.72 -9.91
C GLU A 38 -41.93 -26.63 -10.07
N GLU A 39 -42.02 -26.03 -11.23
CA GLU A 39 -43.11 -25.07 -11.55
C GLU A 39 -44.47 -25.76 -11.50
N ILE A 40 -44.60 -27.00 -12.01
CA ILE A 40 -45.83 -27.78 -11.90
C ILE A 40 -46.21 -28.04 -10.45
N ALA A 41 -45.21 -28.37 -9.59
CA ALA A 41 -45.45 -28.57 -8.17
C ALA A 41 -45.95 -27.29 -7.50
N MET A 42 -45.36 -26.12 -7.84
CA MET A 42 -45.83 -24.81 -7.35
C MET A 42 -47.27 -24.50 -7.79
N LEU A 43 -47.57 -24.72 -9.08
CA LEU A 43 -48.93 -24.52 -9.59
C LEU A 43 -49.97 -25.39 -8.92
N ILE A 44 -49.60 -26.61 -8.52
CA ILE A 44 -50.45 -27.52 -7.73
C ILE A 44 -50.69 -26.95 -6.34
N LYS A 45 -49.65 -26.52 -5.64
CA LYS A 45 -49.78 -25.89 -4.33
C LYS A 45 -50.69 -24.66 -4.38
N ARG A 46 -50.49 -23.77 -5.40
CA ARG A 46 -51.37 -22.64 -5.61
C ARG A 46 -52.81 -23.03 -5.88
N GLY A 47 -53.05 -24.11 -6.62
CA GLY A 47 -54.36 -24.63 -6.84
C GLY A 47 -55.06 -25.18 -5.58
N ASN A 48 -54.32 -25.86 -4.73
CA ASN A 48 -54.82 -26.34 -3.42
C ASN A 48 -55.19 -25.18 -2.50
N ARG A 49 -54.30 -24.19 -2.41
CA ARG A 49 -54.55 -22.96 -1.63
C ARG A 49 -55.79 -22.21 -2.13
N TRP A 50 -55.94 -22.06 -3.43
CA TRP A 50 -57.15 -21.45 -4.00
C TRP A 50 -58.43 -22.25 -3.65
N ILE A 51 -58.37 -23.59 -3.59
CA ILE A 51 -59.47 -24.45 -3.15
C ILE A 51 -59.82 -24.16 -1.68
N GLU A 52 -58.83 -24.13 -0.80
CA GLU A 52 -59.01 -23.84 0.60
C GLU A 52 -59.67 -22.49 0.84
N GLU A 53 -59.19 -21.43 0.16
CA GLU A 53 -59.73 -20.06 0.23
C GLU A 53 -61.19 -19.98 -0.20
N HIS A 54 -61.62 -20.86 -1.13
CA HIS A 54 -62.97 -20.82 -1.69
C HIS A 54 -63.93 -21.90 -1.15
N GLN A 55 -63.45 -22.87 -0.39
CA GLN A 55 -64.28 -23.86 0.30
C GLN A 55 -64.67 -23.52 1.72
N THR A 56 -63.83 -22.84 2.44
CA THR A 56 -63.98 -22.66 3.90
C THR A 56 -64.34 -21.24 4.35
N GLY A 57 -64.42 -20.28 3.44
CA GLY A 57 -64.87 -18.91 3.79
C GLY A 57 -63.97 -18.10 4.72
N VAL A 58 -63.14 -18.74 5.54
CA VAL A 58 -62.07 -18.11 6.39
C VAL A 58 -60.98 -19.15 6.59
N PRO A 59 -59.75 -18.94 6.15
CA PRO A 59 -58.66 -19.84 6.44
C PRO A 59 -58.37 -19.82 7.95
N LEU A 60 -58.40 -20.97 8.60
CA LEU A 60 -58.08 -21.12 10.03
C LEU A 60 -56.60 -20.85 10.33
N PHE A 61 -55.73 -20.92 9.31
CA PHE A 61 -54.31 -20.56 9.37
C PHE A 61 -53.86 -20.07 8.01
N GLU A 62 -53.36 -18.84 7.93
CA GLU A 62 -52.55 -18.38 6.82
C GLU A 62 -51.17 -19.01 6.93
N PHE A 63 -50.98 -20.16 6.29
CA PHE A 63 -49.63 -20.65 6.04
C PHE A 63 -49.10 -19.89 4.84
N ASP A 64 -48.22 -18.95 5.09
CA ASP A 64 -47.43 -18.30 4.03
C ASP A 64 -46.35 -19.31 3.59
N ASP A 65 -46.67 -20.12 2.56
CA ASP A 65 -45.74 -21.11 1.99
C ASP A 65 -44.43 -20.44 1.52
N GLU A 66 -44.47 -19.13 1.18
CA GLU A 66 -43.27 -18.35 0.86
C GLU A 66 -42.43 -18.14 2.10
N ALA A 67 -43.02 -17.72 3.21
CA ALA A 67 -42.32 -17.54 4.47
C ALA A 67 -41.66 -18.83 4.95
N VAL A 68 -42.39 -19.95 4.92
CA VAL A 68 -41.85 -21.26 5.32
C VAL A 68 -40.69 -21.72 4.40
N ALA A 69 -40.75 -21.43 3.11
CA ALA A 69 -39.67 -21.77 2.18
C ALA A 69 -38.42 -20.95 2.45
N TYR A 70 -38.58 -19.63 2.70
CA TYR A 70 -37.46 -18.77 3.07
C TYR A 70 -36.91 -19.12 4.46
N ASP A 71 -37.74 -19.43 5.44
CA ASP A 71 -37.29 -19.87 6.78
C ASP A 71 -36.41 -21.13 6.68
N LYS A 72 -36.74 -22.09 5.83
CA LYS A 72 -35.89 -23.25 5.57
C LYS A 72 -34.56 -22.88 4.92
N VAL A 73 -34.56 -21.93 3.98
CA VAL A 73 -33.32 -21.43 3.38
C VAL A 73 -32.47 -20.73 4.43
N LEU A 74 -33.05 -19.83 5.24
CA LEU A 74 -32.35 -19.10 6.29
C LEU A 74 -31.80 -20.06 7.35
N ALA A 75 -32.58 -21.04 7.81
CA ALA A 75 -32.13 -22.07 8.75
C ALA A 75 -31.02 -22.98 8.19
N GLY A 76 -30.98 -23.13 6.87
CA GLY A 76 -29.96 -23.92 6.15
C GLY A 76 -28.70 -23.19 5.79
N LEU A 77 -28.63 -21.84 6.00
CA LEU A 77 -27.48 -21.04 5.66
C LEU A 77 -26.24 -21.41 6.46
N ARG A 78 -25.12 -21.54 5.78
CA ARG A 78 -23.80 -21.84 6.37
C ARG A 78 -22.84 -20.68 6.18
N GLN A 79 -21.89 -20.56 7.08
CA GLN A 79 -20.83 -19.55 6.97
C GLN A 79 -20.06 -19.64 5.62
N SER A 80 -19.95 -20.84 5.05
CA SER A 80 -19.33 -21.06 3.73
C SER A 80 -20.10 -20.47 2.55
N GLN A 81 -21.30 -19.94 2.76
CA GLN A 81 -22.09 -19.25 1.74
C GLN A 81 -21.91 -17.72 1.82
N LEU A 82 -21.24 -17.24 2.86
CA LEU A 82 -20.87 -15.83 3.02
C LEU A 82 -19.53 -15.56 2.34
N ARG A 83 -19.54 -14.72 1.33
CA ARG A 83 -18.34 -14.28 0.63
C ARG A 83 -18.06 -12.81 0.94
N LEU A 84 -16.88 -12.52 1.44
CA LEU A 84 -16.40 -11.15 1.61
C LEU A 84 -16.08 -10.53 0.25
N VAL A 85 -16.82 -9.52 -0.14
CA VAL A 85 -16.69 -8.86 -1.45
C VAL A 85 -16.10 -7.45 -1.36
N GLY A 86 -16.15 -6.82 -0.21
CA GLY A 86 -15.72 -5.44 -0.02
C GLY A 86 -14.29 -5.15 -0.42
N PRO A 87 -13.28 -5.96 -0.04
CA PRO A 87 -11.91 -5.75 -0.47
C PRO A 87 -11.76 -5.74 -2.01
N GLU A 88 -12.46 -6.64 -2.69
CA GLU A 88 -12.46 -6.69 -4.16
C GLU A 88 -13.17 -5.48 -4.78
N LEU A 89 -14.31 -5.08 -4.23
CA LEU A 89 -15.03 -3.89 -4.68
C LEU A 89 -14.21 -2.61 -4.50
N VAL A 90 -13.48 -2.49 -3.39
CA VAL A 90 -12.70 -1.29 -3.09
C VAL A 90 -11.33 -1.33 -3.78
N TYR A 91 -10.51 -2.29 -3.45
CA TYR A 91 -9.12 -2.32 -3.93
C TYR A 91 -8.98 -2.89 -5.34
N GLY A 92 -9.84 -3.87 -5.70
CA GLY A 92 -9.87 -4.45 -7.04
C GLY A 92 -10.27 -3.42 -8.08
N THR A 93 -11.27 -2.59 -7.80
CA THR A 93 -11.68 -1.50 -8.70
C THR A 93 -10.56 -0.46 -8.90
N LEU A 94 -9.82 -0.13 -7.83
CA LEU A 94 -8.69 0.79 -7.94
C LEU A 94 -7.50 0.17 -8.66
N PHE A 95 -7.26 -1.13 -8.48
CA PHE A 95 -6.25 -1.90 -9.22
C PHE A 95 -6.51 -1.81 -10.74
N ASP A 96 -7.76 -1.99 -11.18
CA ASP A 96 -8.16 -1.86 -12.58
C ASP A 96 -8.04 -0.41 -13.09
N ARG A 97 -8.47 0.56 -12.29
CA ARG A 97 -8.36 2.00 -12.62
C ARG A 97 -6.93 2.43 -12.91
N ILE A 98 -5.96 1.89 -12.16
CA ILE A 98 -4.55 2.15 -12.38
C ILE A 98 -4.06 1.48 -13.67
N GLY A 99 -4.71 0.38 -14.10
CA GLY A 99 -4.38 -0.40 -15.29
C GLY A 99 -3.59 -1.67 -15.00
N TYR A 100 -3.53 -2.12 -13.75
CA TYR A 100 -2.83 -3.36 -13.37
C TYR A 100 -3.53 -4.64 -13.87
N ASP A 101 -4.80 -4.56 -14.25
CA ASP A 101 -5.52 -5.60 -14.98
C ASP A 101 -4.84 -6.00 -16.30
N LYS A 102 -4.06 -5.09 -16.89
CA LYS A 102 -3.32 -5.27 -18.15
C LYS A 102 -1.98 -6.00 -17.97
N VAL A 103 -1.54 -6.23 -16.74
CA VAL A 103 -0.29 -6.94 -16.47
C VAL A 103 -0.41 -8.39 -16.95
N LYS A 104 0.52 -8.80 -17.81
CA LYS A 104 0.56 -10.16 -18.36
C LYS A 104 1.38 -11.07 -17.45
N THR A 105 0.69 -11.98 -16.76
CA THR A 105 1.29 -13.00 -15.89
C THR A 105 0.77 -14.39 -16.26
N ALA A 106 1.36 -15.44 -15.70
CA ALA A 106 0.86 -16.80 -15.83
C ALA A 106 -0.55 -16.97 -15.19
N ASN A 107 -0.88 -16.13 -14.19
CA ASN A 107 -2.18 -16.14 -13.53
C ASN A 107 -2.52 -14.73 -12.99
N ASN A 108 -3.20 -13.93 -13.82
CA ASN A 108 -3.60 -12.56 -13.46
C ASN A 108 -4.58 -12.51 -12.30
N ALA A 109 -5.47 -13.50 -12.18
CA ALA A 109 -6.42 -13.57 -11.08
C ALA A 109 -5.69 -13.78 -9.74
N LEU A 110 -4.67 -14.64 -9.72
CA LEU A 110 -3.83 -14.84 -8.53
C LEU A 110 -2.99 -13.59 -8.22
N PHE A 111 -2.43 -12.90 -9.23
CA PHE A 111 -1.72 -11.65 -9.02
C PHE A 111 -2.61 -10.61 -8.33
N ARG A 112 -3.80 -10.37 -8.89
CA ARG A 112 -4.82 -9.48 -8.32
C ARG A 112 -5.18 -9.88 -6.88
N ALA A 113 -5.50 -11.15 -6.65
CA ALA A 113 -5.86 -11.66 -5.33
C ALA A 113 -4.74 -11.44 -4.30
N LEU A 114 -3.47 -11.65 -4.68
CA LEU A 114 -2.32 -11.41 -3.81
C LEU A 114 -2.13 -9.93 -3.48
N VAL A 115 -2.39 -9.03 -4.43
CA VAL A 115 -2.33 -7.57 -4.20
C VAL A 115 -3.46 -7.12 -3.29
N VAL A 116 -4.71 -7.51 -3.59
CA VAL A 116 -5.89 -7.17 -2.79
C VAL A 116 -5.74 -7.71 -1.36
N THR A 117 -5.34 -8.97 -1.21
CA THR A 117 -5.13 -9.55 0.11
C THR A 117 -4.01 -8.86 0.88
N ARG A 118 -2.95 -8.41 0.21
CA ARG A 118 -1.86 -7.65 0.85
C ARG A 118 -2.34 -6.33 1.44
N LEU A 119 -3.27 -5.65 0.77
CA LEU A 119 -3.87 -4.40 1.24
C LEU A 119 -4.75 -4.59 2.46
N TYR A 120 -5.43 -5.70 2.50
CA TYR A 120 -6.50 -5.96 3.41
C TYR A 120 -6.08 -6.83 4.60
N HIS A 121 -5.46 -7.97 4.33
CA HIS A 121 -5.01 -8.96 5.32
C HIS A 121 -3.56 -9.38 5.08
N PRO A 122 -2.57 -8.48 5.33
CA PRO A 122 -1.17 -8.80 5.10
C PRO A 122 -0.71 -9.94 6.01
N GLY A 123 -0.14 -10.99 5.42
CA GLY A 123 0.30 -12.18 6.14
C GLY A 123 1.33 -13.01 5.38
N SER A 124 1.69 -14.17 5.95
CA SER A 124 2.46 -15.19 5.26
C SER A 124 1.67 -15.77 4.10
N LYS A 125 2.32 -16.46 3.15
CA LYS A 125 1.62 -17.03 1.99
C LYS A 125 0.63 -18.14 2.39
N LEU A 126 0.94 -18.90 3.44
CA LEU A 126 0.01 -19.88 4.00
C LEU A 126 -1.25 -19.18 4.52
N ARG A 127 -1.10 -18.18 5.40
CA ARG A 127 -2.24 -17.39 5.91
C ARG A 127 -3.02 -16.70 4.79
N THR A 128 -2.32 -16.23 3.74
CA THR A 128 -2.97 -15.62 2.57
C THR A 128 -3.83 -16.63 1.83
N ALA A 129 -3.35 -17.87 1.63
CA ALA A 129 -4.11 -18.94 0.99
C ALA A 129 -5.36 -19.31 1.80
N GLU A 130 -5.20 -19.54 3.10
CA GLU A 130 -6.31 -19.84 4.03
C GLU A 130 -7.36 -18.71 4.03
N TYR A 131 -6.90 -17.47 4.01
CA TYR A 131 -7.79 -16.31 3.98
C TYR A 131 -8.58 -16.23 2.67
N MET A 132 -7.90 -16.38 1.52
CA MET A 132 -8.54 -16.35 0.20
C MET A 132 -9.58 -17.48 0.06
N GLU A 133 -9.27 -18.68 0.53
CA GLU A 133 -10.20 -19.82 0.51
C GLU A 133 -11.42 -19.55 1.40
N ARG A 134 -11.19 -19.16 2.64
CA ARG A 134 -12.24 -19.02 3.65
C ARG A 134 -13.20 -17.85 3.37
N PHE A 135 -12.67 -16.70 2.95
CA PHE A 135 -13.45 -15.46 2.88
C PHE A 135 -13.71 -14.97 1.45
N MET A 136 -12.83 -15.30 0.50
CA MET A 136 -12.97 -14.85 -0.88
C MET A 136 -13.47 -15.96 -1.81
N HIS A 137 -13.60 -17.19 -1.31
CA HIS A 137 -13.94 -18.39 -2.08
C HIS A 137 -12.97 -18.63 -3.25
N GLN A 138 -11.70 -18.29 -3.06
CA GLN A 138 -10.62 -18.48 -4.03
C GLN A 138 -9.63 -19.50 -3.46
N SER A 139 -9.66 -20.72 -4.00
CA SER A 139 -8.78 -21.80 -3.52
C SER A 139 -7.47 -21.82 -4.28
N TYR A 140 -6.40 -21.40 -3.60
CA TYR A 140 -5.02 -21.49 -4.07
C TYR A 140 -4.17 -22.18 -3.00
N SER A 141 -3.50 -23.28 -3.35
CA SER A 141 -2.56 -23.89 -2.42
C SER A 141 -1.33 -22.97 -2.20
N SER A 142 -0.69 -23.09 -1.04
CA SER A 142 0.57 -22.38 -0.78
C SER A 142 1.63 -22.67 -1.85
N ASP A 143 1.70 -23.91 -2.35
CA ASP A 143 2.64 -24.30 -3.41
C ASP A 143 2.31 -23.64 -4.75
N ALA A 144 1.03 -23.47 -5.08
CA ALA A 144 0.61 -22.72 -6.27
C ALA A 144 1.05 -21.26 -6.17
N ILE A 145 0.90 -20.66 -4.98
CA ILE A 145 1.38 -19.29 -4.74
C ILE A 145 2.90 -19.22 -4.85
N TYR A 146 3.66 -20.15 -4.27
CA TYR A 146 5.11 -20.14 -4.38
C TYR A 146 5.60 -20.32 -5.82
N ARG A 147 5.00 -21.23 -6.60
CA ARG A 147 5.31 -21.38 -8.03
C ARG A 147 5.01 -20.10 -8.81
N PHE A 148 3.89 -19.45 -8.51
CA PHE A 148 3.54 -18.18 -9.12
C PHE A 148 4.59 -17.09 -8.78
N LEU A 149 5.06 -17.01 -7.54
CA LEU A 149 6.12 -16.06 -7.16
C LEU A 149 7.43 -16.33 -7.89
N ASP A 150 7.78 -17.60 -8.13
CA ASP A 150 8.98 -17.99 -8.88
C ASP A 150 8.87 -17.55 -10.35
N GLU A 151 7.68 -17.53 -10.92
CA GLU A 151 7.41 -17.11 -12.30
C GLU A 151 7.27 -15.59 -12.45
N LEU A 152 6.84 -14.89 -11.39
CA LEU A 152 6.49 -13.49 -11.43
C LEU A 152 7.68 -12.59 -11.79
N CYS A 153 8.83 -12.82 -11.21
CA CYS A 153 9.98 -11.93 -11.39
C CYS A 153 11.16 -12.52 -12.17
N ALA A 154 11.30 -13.85 -12.24
CA ALA A 154 12.41 -14.43 -13.02
C ALA A 154 12.31 -15.95 -13.18
N ARG A 155 11.55 -16.40 -14.12
CA ARG A 155 11.46 -17.81 -14.42
C ARG A 155 12.83 -18.37 -14.88
N GLY A 156 13.41 -19.27 -14.08
CA GLY A 156 14.61 -20.01 -14.41
C GLY A 156 15.93 -19.23 -14.45
N LYS A 157 15.97 -18.01 -13.89
CA LYS A 157 17.17 -17.17 -13.85
C LYS A 157 17.77 -17.09 -12.45
N THR A 158 19.10 -16.96 -12.37
CA THR A 158 19.79 -16.67 -11.11
C THR A 158 19.51 -15.24 -10.65
N ALA A 159 19.78 -14.94 -9.37
CA ALA A 159 19.64 -13.60 -8.82
C ALA A 159 20.45 -12.54 -9.60
N GLU A 160 21.63 -12.91 -10.11
CA GLU A 160 22.47 -12.06 -10.95
C GLU A 160 21.86 -11.83 -12.33
N GLN A 161 21.36 -12.88 -12.99
CA GLN A 161 20.69 -12.77 -14.29
C GLN A 161 19.40 -11.94 -14.21
N VAL A 162 18.69 -11.99 -13.08
CA VAL A 162 17.52 -11.11 -12.85
C VAL A 162 17.94 -9.66 -12.71
N ARG A 163 19.11 -9.41 -12.10
CA ARG A 163 19.68 -8.06 -11.97
C ARG A 163 20.25 -7.52 -13.26
N GLU A 164 20.89 -8.40 -14.06
CA GLU A 164 21.54 -8.06 -15.33
C GLU A 164 20.55 -7.96 -16.51
N ALA A 165 19.40 -8.56 -16.42
CA ALA A 165 18.27 -8.28 -17.31
C ALA A 165 17.77 -6.83 -17.11
N ALA A 166 18.72 -5.92 -17.18
CA ALA A 166 18.65 -4.56 -16.66
C ALA A 166 17.87 -3.62 -17.57
N ASP A 167 17.49 -4.02 -18.78
CA ASP A 167 16.64 -3.24 -19.67
C ASP A 167 15.15 -3.31 -19.30
N GLY A 168 14.80 -4.12 -18.29
CA GLY A 168 13.46 -4.22 -17.76
C GLY A 168 12.43 -4.83 -18.71
N SER A 169 12.86 -5.36 -19.85
CA SER A 169 11.96 -5.95 -20.86
C SER A 169 11.47 -7.35 -20.49
N ILE A 170 12.00 -7.93 -19.42
CA ILE A 170 11.73 -9.32 -19.03
C ILE A 170 11.13 -9.34 -17.62
N GLY A 171 9.85 -9.70 -17.53
CA GLY A 171 9.16 -9.98 -16.28
C GLY A 171 8.10 -8.95 -15.87
N VAL A 172 7.29 -9.38 -14.94
CA VAL A 172 6.11 -8.63 -14.46
C VAL A 172 6.51 -7.34 -13.73
N LYS A 173 7.67 -7.33 -13.06
CA LYS A 173 8.19 -6.13 -12.40
C LYS A 173 8.23 -4.93 -13.34
N TRP A 174 8.74 -5.11 -14.56
CA TRP A 174 8.82 -4.03 -15.54
C TRP A 174 7.43 -3.51 -15.92
N GLN A 175 6.48 -4.41 -16.18
CA GLN A 175 5.11 -4.02 -16.52
C GLN A 175 4.44 -3.26 -15.37
N VAL A 176 4.61 -3.73 -14.14
CA VAL A 176 4.09 -3.09 -12.92
C VAL A 176 4.68 -1.69 -12.74
N GLU A 177 6.00 -1.54 -12.87
CA GLU A 177 6.66 -0.24 -12.75
C GLU A 177 6.26 0.70 -13.89
N GLN A 178 6.11 0.20 -15.13
CA GLN A 178 5.65 0.97 -16.27
C GLN A 178 4.24 1.53 -16.03
N ILE A 179 3.31 0.67 -15.61
CA ILE A 179 1.93 1.08 -15.29
C ILE A 179 1.90 2.10 -14.15
N ALA A 180 2.66 1.84 -13.08
CA ALA A 180 2.77 2.77 -11.95
C ALA A 180 3.31 4.14 -12.39
N PHE A 181 4.35 4.15 -13.24
CA PHE A 181 4.94 5.37 -13.76
C PHE A 181 3.98 6.15 -14.67
N GLU A 182 3.35 5.49 -15.65
CA GLU A 182 2.38 6.14 -16.54
C GLU A 182 1.19 6.70 -15.75
N TYR A 183 0.71 5.95 -14.77
CA TYR A 183 -0.32 6.42 -13.86
C TYR A 183 0.13 7.62 -13.04
N THR A 184 1.34 7.56 -12.46
CA THR A 184 1.97 8.68 -11.73
C THR A 184 2.09 9.92 -12.61
N LYS A 185 2.56 9.75 -13.85
CA LYS A 185 2.69 10.82 -14.84
C LYS A 185 1.32 11.47 -15.14
N ALA A 186 0.29 10.66 -15.36
CA ALA A 186 -1.06 11.17 -15.60
C ALA A 186 -1.60 11.97 -14.40
N VAL A 187 -1.42 11.47 -13.18
CA VAL A 187 -1.81 12.16 -11.93
C VAL A 187 -1.04 13.47 -11.73
N MET A 188 0.21 13.53 -12.19
CA MET A 188 1.09 14.72 -12.09
C MET A 188 0.88 15.74 -13.22
N GLY A 189 -0.11 15.55 -14.09
CA GLY A 189 -0.39 16.47 -15.19
C GLY A 189 0.52 16.28 -16.40
N GLY A 190 1.06 15.08 -16.59
CA GLY A 190 1.81 14.67 -17.78
C GLY A 190 3.34 14.71 -17.65
N GLN A 191 3.88 15.26 -16.57
CA GLN A 191 5.34 15.35 -16.37
C GLN A 191 5.75 15.05 -14.93
N VAL A 192 6.88 14.37 -14.77
CA VAL A 192 7.55 14.14 -13.49
C VAL A 192 8.80 15.04 -13.46
N THR A 193 8.69 16.20 -12.85
CA THR A 193 9.77 17.21 -12.80
C THR A 193 10.71 17.03 -11.61
N VAL A 194 10.26 16.35 -10.56
CA VAL A 194 11.03 16.11 -9.33
C VAL A 194 10.87 14.67 -8.91
N ALA A 195 11.96 14.00 -8.61
CA ALA A 195 11.99 12.64 -8.10
C ALA A 195 12.69 12.59 -6.73
N PHE A 196 12.06 11.92 -5.78
CA PHE A 196 12.56 11.73 -4.41
C PHE A 196 13.10 10.31 -4.29
N TYR A 197 14.32 10.19 -3.79
CA TYR A 197 14.97 8.91 -3.56
C TYR A 197 15.38 8.74 -2.11
N ASP A 198 15.11 7.58 -1.57
CA ASP A 198 15.64 7.13 -0.27
C ASP A 198 15.71 5.59 -0.25
N THR A 199 16.38 5.06 0.75
CA THR A 199 16.56 3.63 0.97
C THR A 199 16.02 3.19 2.31
N SER A 200 15.60 1.93 2.37
CA SER A 200 15.20 1.29 3.61
C SER A 200 15.67 -0.16 3.65
N THR A 201 15.99 -0.66 4.84
CA THR A 201 16.37 -2.05 5.05
C THR A 201 15.14 -2.92 5.30
N LEU A 202 15.14 -4.08 4.66
CA LEU A 202 14.16 -5.15 4.87
C LEU A 202 14.91 -6.35 5.45
N TYR A 203 14.66 -6.67 6.71
CA TYR A 203 15.36 -7.75 7.40
C TYR A 203 14.62 -9.08 7.29
N PHE A 204 15.36 -10.17 7.52
CA PHE A 204 14.90 -11.55 7.52
C PHE A 204 15.12 -12.19 8.88
N GLU A 205 14.22 -13.07 9.26
CA GLU A 205 14.38 -13.97 10.41
C GLU A 205 14.84 -15.35 9.90
N SER A 206 15.99 -15.38 9.20
CA SER A 206 16.52 -16.58 8.53
C SER A 206 18.05 -16.46 8.37
N GLN A 207 18.70 -17.53 7.92
CA GLN A 207 20.12 -17.52 7.61
C GLN A 207 20.46 -16.58 6.44
N GLU A 208 21.70 -16.09 6.40
CA GLU A 208 22.27 -15.27 5.34
C GLU A 208 22.56 -16.08 4.06
N ASP A 209 22.72 -15.38 2.96
CA ASP A 209 23.19 -15.86 1.67
C ASP A 209 23.92 -14.73 0.92
N ASP A 210 24.26 -14.93 -0.34
CA ASP A 210 25.01 -13.94 -1.15
C ASP A 210 24.33 -12.57 -1.28
N VAL A 211 23.04 -12.48 -1.06
CA VAL A 211 22.23 -11.26 -1.20
C VAL A 211 21.73 -10.76 0.15
N ARG A 212 21.25 -11.70 0.98
CA ARG A 212 20.77 -11.41 2.32
C ARG A 212 21.93 -11.49 3.28
N VAL A 213 22.62 -10.40 3.47
CA VAL A 213 23.79 -10.31 4.36
C VAL A 213 23.50 -9.30 5.48
N PRO A 214 24.06 -9.48 6.67
CA PRO A 214 24.01 -8.49 7.73
C PRO A 214 24.60 -7.15 7.27
N GLY A 215 24.04 -6.05 7.78
CA GLY A 215 24.49 -4.71 7.41
C GLY A 215 23.94 -3.66 8.34
N TYR A 216 24.22 -2.40 8.07
CA TYR A 216 23.68 -1.31 8.86
C TYR A 216 22.17 -1.25 8.72
N SER A 217 21.46 -1.34 9.84
CA SER A 217 19.99 -1.25 9.90
C SER A 217 19.56 -0.02 10.70
N LYS A 218 18.77 0.86 10.06
CA LYS A 218 18.14 2.01 10.74
C LYS A 218 17.19 1.57 11.88
N ASP A 219 16.76 0.30 11.88
CA ASP A 219 15.85 -0.30 12.87
C ASP A 219 16.60 -1.08 13.97
N GLY A 220 17.93 -1.02 14.01
CA GLY A 220 18.75 -1.69 15.03
C GLY A 220 18.92 -3.20 14.86
N LYS A 221 18.47 -3.76 13.71
CA LYS A 221 18.56 -5.19 13.36
C LYS A 221 19.85 -5.49 12.56
N ASN A 222 20.99 -5.05 13.06
CA ASN A 222 22.27 -5.13 12.34
C ASN A 222 22.79 -6.56 12.17
N GLU A 223 22.41 -7.47 13.06
CA GLU A 223 22.79 -8.88 13.02
C GLU A 223 21.89 -9.73 12.13
N ASN A 224 20.71 -9.21 11.78
CA ASN A 224 19.81 -9.92 10.90
C ASN A 224 20.22 -9.78 9.43
N PRO A 225 20.19 -10.87 8.63
CA PRO A 225 20.27 -10.76 7.18
C PRO A 225 19.24 -9.79 6.64
N GLN A 226 19.61 -8.97 5.68
CA GLN A 226 18.75 -7.94 5.13
C GLN A 226 19.02 -7.70 3.64
N VAL A 227 18.11 -7.01 2.98
CA VAL A 227 18.30 -6.38 1.68
C VAL A 227 18.00 -4.89 1.80
N VAL A 228 18.60 -4.09 0.96
CA VAL A 228 18.32 -2.65 0.88
C VAL A 228 17.34 -2.40 -0.25
N LEU A 229 16.18 -1.84 0.08
CA LEU A 229 15.19 -1.38 -0.89
C LEU A 229 15.42 0.10 -1.17
N GLY A 230 15.82 0.43 -2.39
CA GLY A 230 15.80 1.79 -2.94
C GLY A 230 14.44 2.07 -3.58
N LEU A 231 13.80 3.18 -3.22
CA LEU A 231 12.51 3.59 -3.77
C LEU A 231 12.64 4.96 -4.41
N LEU A 232 12.08 5.12 -5.60
CA LEU A 232 11.96 6.41 -6.29
C LEU A 232 10.48 6.78 -6.40
N VAL A 233 10.14 7.96 -5.92
CA VAL A 233 8.76 8.48 -5.96
C VAL A 233 8.72 9.91 -6.50
N ALA A 234 7.61 10.29 -7.12
CA ALA A 234 7.29 11.66 -7.47
C ALA A 234 6.63 12.41 -6.30
N ALA A 235 6.25 13.65 -6.51
CA ALA A 235 5.51 14.44 -5.53
C ALA A 235 4.24 13.71 -5.05
N GLY A 236 3.87 13.91 -3.79
CA GLY A 236 2.76 13.19 -3.15
C GLY A 236 3.06 11.74 -2.79
N GLY A 237 4.30 11.25 -3.05
CA GLY A 237 4.68 9.85 -2.80
C GLY A 237 4.31 8.90 -3.93
N ASN A 238 3.89 9.43 -5.10
CA ASN A 238 3.51 8.61 -6.24
C ASN A 238 4.69 7.77 -6.74
N PRO A 239 4.57 6.43 -6.82
CA PRO A 239 5.71 5.57 -7.11
C PRO A 239 6.15 5.69 -8.57
N ILE A 240 7.48 5.72 -8.78
CA ILE A 240 8.10 5.66 -10.10
C ILE A 240 8.71 4.29 -10.32
N GLY A 241 9.46 3.78 -9.34
CA GLY A 241 10.10 2.48 -9.42
C GLY A 241 10.90 2.16 -8.17
N TYR A 242 11.44 0.96 -8.11
CA TYR A 242 12.23 0.48 -6.99
C TYR A 242 13.38 -0.42 -7.44
N GLU A 243 14.38 -0.58 -6.57
CA GLU A 243 15.48 -1.52 -6.77
C GLU A 243 15.84 -2.21 -5.47
N LEU A 244 16.22 -3.49 -5.57
CA LEU A 244 16.74 -4.26 -4.45
C LEU A 244 18.26 -4.38 -4.55
N HIS A 245 18.94 -4.12 -3.44
CA HIS A 245 20.38 -4.19 -3.31
C HIS A 245 20.79 -5.19 -2.21
N LYS A 246 22.05 -5.63 -2.25
CA LYS A 246 22.62 -6.45 -1.17
C LYS A 246 22.51 -5.75 0.18
N GLY A 247 22.32 -6.53 1.25
CA GLY A 247 22.08 -5.99 2.59
C GLY A 247 23.20 -5.14 3.17
N ASN A 248 24.44 -5.37 2.76
CA ASN A 248 25.63 -4.61 3.15
C ASN A 248 26.00 -3.49 2.16
N GLN A 249 25.20 -3.26 1.11
CA GLN A 249 25.50 -2.21 0.15
C GLN A 249 25.36 -0.83 0.78
N TYR A 250 26.39 0.00 0.61
CA TYR A 250 26.37 1.37 1.09
C TYR A 250 25.30 2.19 0.33
N GLU A 251 24.39 2.81 1.05
CA GLU A 251 23.26 3.57 0.48
C GLU A 251 23.70 4.62 -0.55
N GLY A 252 24.86 5.25 -0.32
CA GLY A 252 25.39 6.28 -1.22
C GLY A 252 25.72 5.78 -2.62
N THR A 253 25.90 4.48 -2.84
CA THR A 253 26.21 3.92 -4.17
C THR A 253 24.96 3.49 -4.95
N THR A 254 23.78 3.64 -4.39
CA THR A 254 22.53 3.11 -4.96
C THR A 254 21.77 4.14 -5.80
N LEU A 255 21.96 5.43 -5.55
CA LEU A 255 21.18 6.52 -6.14
C LEU A 255 21.34 6.60 -7.68
N LEU A 256 22.55 6.79 -8.16
CA LEU A 256 22.78 7.03 -9.59
C LEU A 256 22.40 5.83 -10.46
N PRO A 257 22.76 4.57 -10.10
CA PRO A 257 22.34 3.40 -10.87
C PRO A 257 20.83 3.27 -11.04
N ILE A 258 20.04 3.51 -9.99
CA ILE A 258 18.57 3.43 -10.11
C ILE A 258 18.00 4.56 -10.96
N VAL A 259 18.50 5.78 -10.79
CA VAL A 259 18.02 6.93 -11.58
C VAL A 259 18.27 6.70 -13.06
N LYS A 260 19.49 6.34 -13.46
CA LYS A 260 19.84 6.03 -14.86
C LYS A 260 19.00 4.88 -15.44
N LYS A 261 18.82 3.82 -14.67
CA LYS A 261 18.03 2.67 -15.08
C LYS A 261 16.57 3.06 -15.35
N LEU A 262 15.96 3.83 -14.46
CA LEU A 262 14.56 4.25 -14.59
C LEU A 262 14.40 5.35 -15.65
N GLU A 263 15.37 6.25 -15.78
CA GLU A 263 15.38 7.25 -16.84
C GLU A 263 15.41 6.59 -18.23
N LYS A 264 16.34 5.67 -18.47
CA LYS A 264 16.42 4.91 -19.72
C LYS A 264 15.14 4.13 -19.98
N ARG A 265 14.55 3.52 -18.92
CA ARG A 265 13.36 2.68 -19.02
C ARG A 265 12.10 3.47 -19.34
N PHE A 266 11.92 4.63 -18.72
CA PHE A 266 10.70 5.44 -18.78
C PHE A 266 10.82 6.70 -19.63
N ASN A 267 11.99 6.90 -20.27
CA ASN A 267 12.29 8.12 -21.01
C ASN A 267 11.99 9.38 -20.17
N LEU A 268 12.46 9.36 -18.92
CA LEU A 268 12.32 10.49 -18.00
C LEU A 268 13.21 11.65 -18.49
N SER A 269 12.66 12.83 -18.62
CA SER A 269 13.42 14.04 -18.92
C SER A 269 14.08 14.55 -17.64
N HIS A 270 15.31 14.15 -17.35
CA HIS A 270 16.20 14.64 -16.27
C HIS A 270 15.46 15.30 -15.08
N PRO A 271 14.78 14.55 -14.21
CA PRO A 271 14.09 15.14 -13.07
C PRO A 271 15.09 15.69 -12.06
N ILE A 272 14.70 16.73 -11.31
CA ILE A 272 15.48 17.18 -10.16
C ILE A 272 15.48 16.07 -9.10
N ILE A 273 16.66 15.55 -8.77
CA ILE A 273 16.80 14.48 -7.77
C ILE A 273 16.86 15.07 -6.37
N VAL A 274 15.93 14.66 -5.51
CA VAL A 274 15.89 15.09 -4.12
C VAL A 274 16.20 13.91 -3.21
N ALA A 275 17.21 14.05 -2.35
CA ALA A 275 17.62 13.00 -1.44
C ALA A 275 18.12 13.55 -0.09
N ASP A 276 18.22 12.68 0.92
CA ASP A 276 18.64 13.09 2.25
C ASP A 276 20.16 13.33 2.35
N ALA A 277 20.60 13.83 3.52
CA ALA A 277 22.02 14.07 3.80
C ALA A 277 22.86 12.78 3.93
N GLY A 278 22.23 11.61 4.04
CA GLY A 278 22.90 10.31 4.09
C GLY A 278 23.55 9.97 2.75
N LEU A 279 22.89 10.38 1.66
CA LEU A 279 23.34 10.17 0.30
C LEU A 279 24.33 11.27 -0.19
N LEU A 280 24.60 12.29 0.63
CA LEU A 280 25.52 13.39 0.34
C LEU A 280 26.99 12.92 0.53
N SER A 281 27.56 12.26 -0.45
CA SER A 281 29.01 12.08 -0.57
C SER A 281 29.56 12.99 -1.69
N LYS A 282 30.84 13.38 -1.57
CA LYS A 282 31.50 14.17 -2.62
C LYS A 282 31.40 13.46 -3.98
N LYS A 283 31.67 12.14 -3.98
CA LYS A 283 31.60 11.28 -5.15
C LYS A 283 30.20 11.26 -5.79
N ASN A 284 29.13 11.16 -4.97
CA ASN A 284 27.77 11.15 -5.51
C ASN A 284 27.40 12.48 -6.18
N ILE A 285 27.81 13.58 -5.58
CA ILE A 285 27.55 14.91 -6.15
C ILE A 285 28.29 15.06 -7.48
N GLU A 286 29.59 14.72 -7.51
CA GLU A 286 30.39 14.78 -8.72
C GLU A 286 29.80 13.93 -9.84
N GLN A 287 29.37 12.72 -9.52
CA GLN A 287 28.72 11.84 -10.49
C GLN A 287 27.38 12.38 -11.01
N LEU A 288 26.56 13.01 -10.15
CA LEU A 288 25.31 13.65 -10.59
C LEU A 288 25.59 14.84 -11.50
N GLU A 289 26.62 15.65 -11.17
CA GLU A 289 27.06 16.81 -11.96
C GLU A 289 27.64 16.39 -13.33
N GLU A 290 28.49 15.35 -13.37
CA GLU A 290 29.06 14.79 -14.59
C GLU A 290 27.99 14.24 -15.54
N GLU A 291 26.94 13.63 -15.00
CA GLU A 291 25.80 13.10 -15.77
C GLU A 291 24.72 14.16 -16.08
N GLY A 292 24.93 15.40 -15.68
CA GLY A 292 24.01 16.51 -15.99
C GLY A 292 22.73 16.56 -15.18
N TYR A 293 22.63 15.81 -14.07
CA TYR A 293 21.44 15.85 -13.22
C TYR A 293 21.36 17.11 -12.35
N GLU A 294 20.19 17.71 -12.27
CA GLU A 294 19.88 18.67 -11.22
C GLU A 294 19.55 17.92 -9.92
N TYR A 295 20.03 18.46 -8.79
CA TYR A 295 19.79 17.83 -7.49
C TYR A 295 19.48 18.85 -6.39
N ILE A 296 18.81 18.37 -5.32
CA ILE A 296 18.62 19.02 -4.03
C ILE A 296 18.94 18.01 -2.95
N LEU A 297 20.03 18.21 -2.22
CA LEU A 297 20.49 17.30 -1.18
C LEU A 297 20.56 18.01 0.17
N GLY A 298 20.30 17.28 1.26
CA GLY A 298 20.45 17.84 2.60
C GLY A 298 21.91 18.13 2.92
N ALA A 299 22.24 19.35 3.29
CA ALA A 299 23.60 19.73 3.65
C ALA A 299 23.86 19.54 5.15
N ARG A 300 25.00 18.92 5.50
CA ARG A 300 25.46 18.71 6.88
C ARG A 300 26.20 19.96 7.37
N ILE A 301 25.49 21.07 7.68
CA ILE A 301 26.10 22.35 8.13
C ILE A 301 27.05 22.15 9.29
N ARG A 302 26.71 21.31 10.27
CA ARG A 302 27.55 21.00 11.46
C ARG A 302 28.86 20.31 11.11
N SER A 303 28.99 19.74 9.90
CA SER A 303 30.22 19.08 9.42
C SER A 303 31.06 19.97 8.48
N LEU A 304 30.64 21.20 8.22
CA LEU A 304 31.42 22.17 7.46
C LEU A 304 32.71 22.56 8.19
N SER A 305 33.70 23.10 7.47
CA SER A 305 34.90 23.70 8.06
C SER A 305 34.52 24.84 9.00
N ARG A 306 35.41 25.21 9.91
CA ARG A 306 35.20 26.35 10.83
C ARG A 306 34.97 27.66 10.05
N ALA A 307 35.74 27.90 9.00
CA ALA A 307 35.59 29.06 8.14
C ALA A 307 34.22 29.09 7.44
N ASP A 308 33.79 27.96 6.89
CA ASP A 308 32.49 27.86 6.22
C ASP A 308 31.32 28.05 7.22
N LYS A 309 31.43 27.53 8.45
CA LYS A 309 30.43 27.75 9.51
C LYS A 309 30.31 29.22 9.88
N GLU A 310 31.45 29.93 10.05
CA GLU A 310 31.44 31.37 10.33
C GLU A 310 30.80 32.15 9.17
N THR A 311 31.05 31.74 7.92
CA THR A 311 30.42 32.38 6.76
C THR A 311 28.89 32.15 6.77
N VAL A 312 28.42 30.94 7.14
CA VAL A 312 26.99 30.68 7.32
C VAL A 312 26.38 31.54 8.42
N LEU A 313 27.06 31.66 9.57
CA LEU A 313 26.60 32.47 10.71
C LEU A 313 26.54 33.97 10.38
N LYS A 314 27.48 34.48 9.59
CA LYS A 314 27.49 35.89 9.09
C LYS A 314 26.26 36.23 8.23
N LEU A 315 25.51 35.27 7.71
CA LEU A 315 24.26 35.54 7.00
C LEU A 315 23.18 36.19 7.87
N GLY A 316 23.30 36.07 9.21
CA GLY A 316 22.40 36.71 10.18
C GLY A 316 20.92 36.38 9.95
N LEU A 317 20.62 35.10 9.69
CA LEU A 317 19.28 34.67 9.35
C LEU A 317 18.32 34.74 10.57
N LYS A 318 17.13 35.28 10.34
CA LYS A 318 16.01 35.29 11.30
C LYS A 318 15.02 34.18 10.96
N ASP A 319 14.08 33.89 11.86
CA ASP A 319 13.03 32.89 11.64
C ASP A 319 12.32 33.08 10.30
N GLY A 320 12.17 31.99 9.57
CA GLY A 320 11.56 31.97 8.24
C GLY A 320 12.44 32.49 7.09
N TRP A 321 13.62 33.02 7.36
CA TRP A 321 14.49 33.56 6.33
C TRP A 321 15.23 32.47 5.56
N LEU A 322 15.45 32.76 4.27
CA LEU A 322 16.17 31.92 3.32
C LEU A 322 17.23 32.75 2.59
N LYS A 323 18.48 32.31 2.65
CA LYS A 323 19.55 32.90 1.84
C LYS A 323 20.36 31.83 1.13
N SER A 324 20.90 32.14 -0.02
CA SER A 324 21.85 31.26 -0.71
C SER A 324 23.25 31.86 -0.65
N MET A 325 24.22 30.96 -0.66
CA MET A 325 25.63 31.28 -0.72
C MET A 325 26.39 30.18 -1.46
N THR A 326 27.60 30.47 -1.91
CA THR A 326 28.47 29.48 -2.54
C THR A 326 29.53 29.03 -1.53
N ILE A 327 29.68 27.70 -1.39
CA ILE A 327 30.74 27.06 -0.61
C ILE A 327 31.39 26.04 -1.54
N LYS A 328 32.69 26.14 -1.78
CA LYS A 328 33.45 25.21 -2.64
C LYS A 328 32.76 24.97 -3.99
N ASP A 329 32.44 26.06 -4.67
CA ASP A 329 31.81 26.15 -6.00
C ASP A 329 30.39 25.55 -6.09
N ARG A 330 29.78 25.21 -4.95
CA ARG A 330 28.40 24.69 -4.87
C ARG A 330 27.47 25.68 -4.20
N ARG A 331 26.27 25.79 -4.74
CA ARG A 331 25.20 26.60 -4.15
C ARG A 331 24.60 25.94 -2.93
N TYR A 332 24.68 26.62 -1.79
CA TYR A 332 24.00 26.25 -0.56
C TYR A 332 22.83 27.19 -0.33
N VAL A 333 21.67 26.63 -0.02
CA VAL A 333 20.51 27.36 0.47
C VAL A 333 20.40 27.08 1.97
N ILE A 334 20.42 28.14 2.77
CA ILE A 334 20.35 28.05 4.23
C ILE A 334 19.02 28.62 4.70
N SER A 335 18.34 27.88 5.56
CA SER A 335 17.09 28.29 6.22
C SER A 335 17.27 28.38 7.73
N MET A 336 16.54 29.26 8.37
CA MET A 336 16.45 29.38 9.83
C MET A 336 15.02 29.11 10.31
N SER A 337 14.89 28.43 11.46
CA SER A 337 13.62 28.23 12.12
C SER A 337 13.77 28.19 13.64
N ASP A 338 13.08 29.08 14.34
CA ASP A 338 13.07 29.16 15.80
C ASP A 338 12.49 27.90 16.44
N LYS A 339 11.46 27.31 15.82
CA LYS A 339 10.89 26.02 16.27
C LYS A 339 11.95 24.91 16.24
N ARG A 340 12.79 24.91 15.19
CA ARG A 340 13.89 23.97 15.07
C ARG A 340 15.00 24.29 16.06
N ALA A 341 15.34 25.56 16.27
CA ALA A 341 16.35 25.98 17.23
C ALA A 341 16.02 25.50 18.65
N LYS A 342 14.76 25.68 19.08
CA LYS A 342 14.26 25.17 20.36
C LYS A 342 14.35 23.64 20.47
N LYS A 343 14.10 22.93 19.36
CA LYS A 343 14.24 21.48 19.30
C LYS A 343 15.71 21.07 19.40
N ASP A 344 16.59 21.67 18.59
CA ASP A 344 18.01 21.36 18.55
C ASP A 344 18.66 21.58 19.92
N ALA A 345 18.34 22.71 20.59
CA ALA A 345 18.79 23.02 21.96
C ALA A 345 18.34 21.96 22.97
N ARG A 346 17.07 21.59 22.97
CA ARG A 346 16.53 20.58 23.88
C ARG A 346 17.15 19.19 23.63
N ASP A 347 17.33 18.82 22.37
CA ASP A 347 17.91 17.52 22.01
C ASP A 347 19.40 17.49 22.40
N ARG A 348 20.15 18.59 22.25
CA ARG A 348 21.52 18.74 22.73
C ARG A 348 21.59 18.62 24.25
N GLU A 349 20.75 19.35 24.98
CA GLU A 349 20.71 19.28 26.46
C GLU A 349 20.50 17.84 26.96
N LYS A 350 19.52 17.13 26.37
CA LYS A 350 19.28 15.71 26.70
C LYS A 350 20.48 14.82 26.38
N GLY A 351 21.15 15.10 25.27
CA GLY A 351 22.33 14.36 24.84
C GLY A 351 23.52 14.59 25.74
N VAL A 352 23.77 15.85 26.13
CA VAL A 352 24.85 16.24 27.09
C VAL A 352 24.56 15.61 28.44
N LYS A 353 23.35 15.69 29.00
CA LYS A 353 22.98 15.02 30.26
C LYS A 353 23.25 13.51 30.26
N ARG A 354 23.01 12.83 29.11
CA ARG A 354 23.36 11.40 28.97
C ARG A 354 24.87 11.18 28.94
N LEU A 355 25.62 12.09 28.32
CA LEU A 355 27.06 12.03 28.23
C LEU A 355 27.69 12.23 29.64
N GLU A 356 27.18 13.21 30.42
CA GLU A 356 27.57 13.48 31.79
C GLU A 356 27.32 12.26 32.71
N LYS A 357 26.16 11.63 32.59
CA LYS A 357 25.87 10.40 33.35
C LYS A 357 26.84 9.25 33.02
N ARG A 358 27.18 9.09 31.72
CA ARG A 358 28.18 8.09 31.30
C ARG A 358 29.58 8.44 31.81
N PHE A 359 29.90 9.73 31.83
CA PHE A 359 31.18 10.23 32.37
C PHE A 359 31.28 9.95 33.88
N ALA A 360 30.26 10.33 34.64
CA ALA A 360 30.22 10.09 36.11
C ALA A 360 30.25 8.59 36.48
N SER A 361 29.72 7.72 35.60
CA SER A 361 29.76 6.26 35.80
C SER A 361 31.05 5.58 35.35
N GLY A 362 32.09 6.32 34.93
CA GLY A 362 33.34 5.78 34.43
C GLY A 362 33.28 5.01 33.12
N LYS A 363 32.14 5.11 32.37
CA LYS A 363 31.92 4.37 31.12
C LYS A 363 32.47 5.07 29.87
N ILE A 364 33.21 6.17 30.05
CA ILE A 364 33.83 6.90 28.95
C ILE A 364 35.32 6.59 28.97
N THR A 365 35.78 6.01 27.88
CA THR A 365 37.17 5.65 27.62
C THR A 365 37.74 6.50 26.48
N LYS A 366 39.04 6.38 26.22
CA LYS A 366 39.72 7.02 25.10
C LYS A 366 39.03 6.72 23.74
N GLU A 367 38.56 5.49 23.53
CA GLU A 367 37.86 5.06 22.33
C GLU A 367 36.48 5.72 22.19
N SER A 368 35.94 6.28 23.27
CA SER A 368 34.71 7.05 23.26
C SER A 368 34.86 8.40 22.56
N VAL A 369 36.08 8.92 22.41
CA VAL A 369 36.34 10.21 21.74
C VAL A 369 36.29 10.02 20.24
N ASN A 370 35.13 10.34 19.65
CA ASN A 370 34.90 10.25 18.23
C ASN A 370 33.81 11.26 17.79
N ASN A 371 33.62 11.42 16.48
CA ASN A 371 32.65 12.37 15.92
C ASN A 371 31.20 11.82 15.82
N ARG A 372 30.88 10.69 16.49
CA ARG A 372 29.55 10.07 16.39
C ARG A 372 28.63 10.60 17.50
N GLY A 373 27.46 11.10 17.11
CA GLY A 373 26.44 11.58 18.04
C GLY A 373 26.97 12.68 18.98
N TYR A 374 26.73 12.53 20.28
CA TYR A 374 27.16 13.46 21.31
C TYR A 374 28.61 13.23 21.78
N ASN A 375 29.24 12.12 21.38
CA ASN A 375 30.67 11.87 21.66
C ASN A 375 31.59 12.93 21.03
N ARG A 376 31.11 13.65 20.00
CA ARG A 376 31.81 14.80 19.40
C ARG A 376 32.13 15.94 20.39
N PHE A 377 31.43 15.97 21.52
CA PHE A 377 31.69 16.93 22.60
C PHE A 377 32.75 16.47 23.60
N LEU A 378 33.33 15.28 23.40
CA LEU A 378 34.46 14.81 24.17
C LEU A 378 35.79 15.35 23.61
N THR A 379 36.71 15.66 24.48
CA THR A 379 38.09 16.02 24.14
C THR A 379 39.05 15.18 24.96
N LEU A 380 40.10 14.69 24.31
CA LEU A 380 41.18 13.95 24.95
C LEU A 380 42.34 14.93 25.30
N HIS A 381 42.71 14.98 26.55
CA HIS A 381 43.87 15.72 27.04
C HIS A 381 44.99 14.75 27.43
N GLY A 382 46.17 14.90 26.84
CA GLY A 382 47.28 13.97 27.03
C GLY A 382 46.92 12.57 26.54
N GLU A 383 47.45 11.56 27.22
CA GLU A 383 47.29 10.16 26.78
C GLU A 383 45.99 9.46 27.27
N ALA A 384 45.35 9.97 28.34
CA ALA A 384 44.25 9.25 28.98
C ALA A 384 43.10 10.10 29.53
N THR A 385 43.23 11.41 29.68
CA THR A 385 42.17 12.23 30.29
C THR A 385 41.16 12.69 29.30
N VAL A 386 39.92 12.17 29.42
CA VAL A 386 38.77 12.60 28.57
C VAL A 386 37.94 13.61 29.34
N THR A 387 37.56 14.70 28.72
CA THR A 387 36.66 15.72 29.30
C THR A 387 35.51 16.05 28.38
N ILE A 388 34.42 16.61 28.93
CA ILE A 388 33.32 17.18 28.18
C ILE A 388 33.66 18.62 27.86
N ASP A 389 33.77 18.94 26.58
CA ASP A 389 34.24 20.22 26.07
C ASP A 389 33.06 21.20 25.94
N GLN A 390 33.00 22.20 26.79
CA GLN A 390 31.93 23.19 26.83
C GLN A 390 32.01 24.15 25.63
N ASP A 391 33.20 24.42 25.11
CA ASP A 391 33.36 25.29 23.93
C ASP A 391 32.79 24.63 22.69
N LYS A 392 32.99 23.31 22.51
CA LYS A 392 32.36 22.56 21.44
C LYS A 392 30.83 22.56 21.54
N ILE A 393 30.28 22.48 22.76
CA ILE A 393 28.84 22.55 23.01
C ILE A 393 28.32 23.95 22.63
N ALA A 394 29.02 25.01 23.05
CA ALA A 394 28.67 26.38 22.74
C ALA A 394 28.75 26.68 21.21
N GLU A 395 29.82 26.23 20.55
CA GLU A 395 29.93 26.35 19.07
C GLU A 395 28.80 25.62 18.33
N ASP A 396 28.43 24.41 18.80
CA ASP A 396 27.32 23.66 18.20
C ASP A 396 25.98 24.39 18.38
N ALA A 397 25.81 25.07 19.52
CA ALA A 397 24.60 25.84 19.84
C ALA A 397 24.38 27.03 18.89
N ARG A 398 25.44 27.66 18.39
CA ARG A 398 25.36 28.78 17.42
C ARG A 398 24.68 28.38 16.10
N LEU A 399 24.67 27.09 15.79
CA LEU A 399 24.08 26.54 14.57
C LEU A 399 22.64 26.05 14.74
N ASP A 400 22.04 26.25 15.94
CA ASP A 400 20.68 25.82 16.19
C ASP A 400 19.68 26.52 15.29
N GLY A 401 18.71 25.74 14.81
CA GLY A 401 17.66 26.23 13.90
C GLY A 401 18.09 26.34 12.46
N LEU A 402 19.39 26.31 12.15
CA LEU A 402 19.88 26.35 10.79
C LEU A 402 19.71 24.99 10.09
N LYS A 403 19.24 25.02 8.85
CA LYS A 403 19.19 23.87 7.96
C LYS A 403 19.72 24.27 6.59
N GLY A 404 20.62 23.44 6.05
CA GLY A 404 21.22 23.67 4.75
C GLY A 404 20.76 22.68 3.71
N TYR A 405 20.80 23.13 2.48
CA TYR A 405 20.56 22.35 1.28
C TYR A 405 21.62 22.68 0.26
N VAL A 406 22.15 21.68 -0.43
CA VAL A 406 23.10 21.87 -1.53
C VAL A 406 22.41 21.53 -2.85
N THR A 407 22.59 22.34 -3.87
CA THR A 407 21.93 22.17 -5.16
C THR A 407 22.74 22.84 -6.29
N ASN A 408 22.67 22.26 -7.50
CA ASN A 408 23.10 22.90 -8.74
C ASN A 408 21.91 23.48 -9.53
N SER A 409 20.68 23.20 -9.11
CA SER A 409 19.47 23.71 -9.77
C SER A 409 19.34 25.23 -9.64
N LYS A 410 18.84 25.89 -10.69
CA LYS A 410 18.60 27.32 -10.72
C LYS A 410 17.26 27.77 -10.14
N ILE A 411 16.45 26.84 -9.63
CA ILE A 411 15.15 27.17 -9.03
C ILE A 411 15.29 28.11 -7.83
N ARG A 412 14.22 28.83 -7.48
CA ARG A 412 14.20 29.80 -6.37
C ARG A 412 14.47 29.09 -5.02
N ASN A 413 15.12 29.80 -4.08
CA ASN A 413 15.44 29.26 -2.75
C ASN A 413 14.23 28.64 -2.05
N LYS A 414 13.06 29.27 -2.14
CA LYS A 414 11.81 28.77 -1.57
C LYS A 414 11.44 27.40 -2.16
N ALA A 415 11.54 27.23 -3.47
CA ALA A 415 11.26 25.96 -4.16
C ALA A 415 12.26 24.86 -3.77
N VAL A 416 13.55 25.20 -3.55
CA VAL A 416 14.55 24.24 -3.02
C VAL A 416 14.10 23.69 -1.68
N VAL A 417 13.70 24.57 -0.75
CA VAL A 417 13.28 24.18 0.60
C VAL A 417 11.97 23.38 0.57
N GLU A 418 11.01 23.80 -0.25
CA GLU A 418 9.72 23.11 -0.42
C GLU A 418 9.92 21.70 -0.99
N ASN A 419 10.70 21.55 -2.05
CA ASN A 419 11.03 20.24 -2.62
C ASN A 419 11.75 19.36 -1.60
N TYR A 420 12.70 19.89 -0.85
CA TYR A 420 13.36 19.08 0.18
C TYR A 420 12.41 18.67 1.33
N ARG A 421 11.45 19.51 1.72
CA ARG A 421 10.43 19.14 2.71
C ARG A 421 9.56 17.97 2.23
N ASN A 422 9.38 17.88 0.93
CA ASN A 422 8.61 16.81 0.28
C ASN A 422 9.30 15.43 0.36
N LEU A 423 10.55 15.32 0.84
CA LEU A 423 11.14 14.03 1.24
C LEU A 423 10.27 13.27 2.27
N SER A 424 9.44 13.98 3.04
CA SER A 424 8.45 13.34 3.90
C SER A 424 7.50 12.40 3.13
N PHE A 425 7.32 12.59 1.83
CA PHE A 425 6.51 11.69 1.00
C PHE A 425 7.14 10.30 0.89
N ILE A 426 8.46 10.21 0.69
CA ILE A 426 9.13 8.91 0.60
C ILE A 426 9.26 8.24 1.97
N GLU A 427 9.51 9.02 3.04
CA GLU A 427 9.46 8.52 4.40
C GLU A 427 8.08 7.92 4.73
N ARG A 428 7.02 8.58 4.28
CA ARG A 428 5.65 8.10 4.38
C ARG A 428 5.43 6.84 3.54
N ALA A 429 5.95 6.77 2.32
CA ALA A 429 5.88 5.60 1.46
C ALA A 429 6.49 4.38 2.15
N PHE A 430 7.67 4.51 2.74
CA PHE A 430 8.28 3.43 3.51
C PHE A 430 7.47 3.05 4.75
N ARG A 431 6.90 4.03 5.46
CA ARG A 431 6.04 3.74 6.61
C ARG A 431 4.82 2.93 6.19
N MET A 432 4.09 3.34 5.14
CA MET A 432 2.93 2.59 4.62
C MET A 432 3.32 1.17 4.21
N ASN A 433 4.44 0.99 3.52
CA ASN A 433 4.93 -0.34 3.16
C ASN A 433 5.26 -1.20 4.40
N LYS A 434 5.88 -0.60 5.44
CA LYS A 434 6.30 -1.33 6.65
C LYS A 434 5.15 -1.65 7.59
N THR A 435 4.17 -0.74 7.73
CA THR A 435 3.06 -0.86 8.68
C THR A 435 1.79 -1.39 8.02
N ASP A 436 1.28 -0.69 7.01
CA ASP A 436 -0.03 -0.98 6.44
C ASP A 436 0.01 -2.22 5.53
N LEU A 437 1.10 -2.38 4.77
CA LEU A 437 1.31 -3.51 3.87
C LEU A 437 2.17 -4.63 4.48
N ALA A 438 2.71 -4.44 5.68
CA ALA A 438 3.57 -5.42 6.37
C ALA A 438 4.62 -6.06 5.45
N ILE A 439 5.36 -5.24 4.68
CA ILE A 439 6.38 -5.74 3.75
C ILE A 439 7.46 -6.57 4.47
N ARG A 440 7.63 -6.36 5.78
CA ARG A 440 8.59 -7.08 6.62
C ARG A 440 7.93 -7.61 7.92
N PRO A 441 8.44 -8.71 8.54
CA PRO A 441 9.59 -9.48 8.06
C PRO A 441 9.28 -10.26 6.78
N ILE A 442 10.33 -10.48 5.96
CA ILE A 442 10.21 -11.27 4.74
C ILE A 442 10.59 -12.72 5.08
N TYR A 443 9.73 -13.67 4.71
CA TYR A 443 9.93 -15.11 4.98
C TYR A 443 10.48 -15.89 3.77
N HIS A 444 10.73 -15.22 2.65
CA HIS A 444 11.27 -15.83 1.45
C HIS A 444 12.79 -15.94 1.50
N ARG A 445 13.35 -17.04 0.94
CA ARG A 445 14.79 -17.27 0.84
C ARG A 445 15.32 -16.99 -0.56
N LEU A 446 14.57 -17.39 -1.59
CA LEU A 446 14.99 -17.19 -2.99
C LEU A 446 14.83 -15.73 -3.39
N PHE A 447 15.81 -15.17 -4.07
CA PHE A 447 15.83 -13.76 -4.47
C PHE A 447 14.64 -13.39 -5.36
N ASN A 448 14.29 -14.23 -6.35
CA ASN A 448 13.12 -14.03 -7.20
C ASN A 448 11.81 -13.94 -6.39
N ARG A 449 11.66 -14.75 -5.34
CA ARG A 449 10.50 -14.67 -4.43
C ARG A 449 10.51 -13.42 -3.56
N ILE A 450 11.70 -12.95 -3.15
CA ILE A 450 11.85 -11.67 -2.44
C ILE A 450 11.44 -10.54 -3.37
N GLU A 451 11.91 -10.54 -4.61
CA GLU A 451 11.55 -9.53 -5.59
C GLU A 451 10.06 -9.57 -5.96
N ALA A 452 9.49 -10.76 -6.12
CA ALA A 452 8.05 -10.93 -6.34
C ALA A 452 7.22 -10.40 -5.16
N HIS A 453 7.67 -10.64 -3.93
CA HIS A 453 7.03 -10.10 -2.73
C HIS A 453 7.06 -8.56 -2.72
N VAL A 454 8.20 -7.97 -3.03
CA VAL A 454 8.35 -6.51 -3.11
C VAL A 454 7.51 -5.95 -4.26
N CYS A 455 7.45 -6.63 -5.41
CA CYS A 455 6.60 -6.27 -6.54
C CYS A 455 5.12 -6.20 -6.15
N ILE A 456 4.61 -7.22 -5.45
CA ILE A 456 3.23 -7.22 -4.93
C ILE A 456 3.01 -6.05 -3.94
N CYS A 457 3.96 -5.79 -3.04
CA CYS A 457 3.87 -4.68 -2.10
C CYS A 457 3.92 -3.32 -2.80
N PHE A 458 4.76 -3.15 -3.83
CA PHE A 458 4.83 -1.94 -4.64
C PHE A 458 3.50 -1.67 -5.39
N THR A 459 2.91 -2.72 -5.98
CA THR A 459 1.59 -2.65 -6.61
C THR A 459 0.53 -2.25 -5.58
N ALA A 460 0.50 -2.91 -4.43
CA ALA A 460 -0.42 -2.61 -3.33
C ALA A 460 -0.24 -1.17 -2.82
N TYR A 461 1.00 -0.68 -2.71
CA TYR A 461 1.27 0.69 -2.33
C TYR A 461 0.66 1.70 -3.31
N THR A 462 0.77 1.46 -4.62
CA THR A 462 0.16 2.32 -5.64
C THR A 462 -1.36 2.36 -5.49
N VAL A 463 -2.00 1.21 -5.27
CA VAL A 463 -3.45 1.10 -5.03
C VAL A 463 -3.86 1.85 -3.75
N LEU A 464 -3.07 1.73 -2.69
CA LEU A 464 -3.36 2.40 -1.41
C LEU A 464 -3.28 3.92 -1.53
N LEU A 465 -2.33 4.45 -2.31
CA LEU A 465 -2.24 5.88 -2.60
C LEU A 465 -3.43 6.38 -3.43
N GLU A 466 -3.90 5.58 -4.39
CA GLU A 466 -5.08 5.94 -5.17
C GLU A 466 -6.34 5.93 -4.31
N LEU A 467 -6.46 4.97 -3.40
CA LEU A 467 -7.54 4.98 -2.40
C LEU A 467 -7.50 6.29 -1.60
N GLU A 468 -6.35 6.65 -1.04
CA GLU A 468 -6.21 7.89 -0.28
C GLU A 468 -6.62 9.13 -1.06
N ARG A 469 -6.17 9.22 -2.34
CA ARG A 469 -6.53 10.33 -3.24
C ARG A 469 -8.04 10.36 -3.51
N THR A 470 -8.64 9.20 -3.68
CA THR A 470 -10.08 9.05 -3.89
C THR A 470 -10.87 9.45 -2.65
N LEU A 471 -10.45 8.97 -1.47
CA LEU A 471 -11.09 9.29 -0.21
C LEU A 471 -10.99 10.78 0.17
N ALA A 472 -9.92 11.47 -0.24
CA ALA A 472 -9.79 12.91 -0.04
C ALA A 472 -10.96 13.71 -0.66
N LYS A 473 -11.60 13.17 -1.69
CA LYS A 473 -12.79 13.76 -2.33
C LYS A 473 -14.06 13.62 -1.48
N THR A 474 -14.09 12.70 -0.50
CA THR A 474 -15.24 12.49 0.39
C THR A 474 -15.36 13.54 1.49
N ALA A 475 -14.34 14.38 1.67
CA ALA A 475 -14.35 15.44 2.67
C ALA A 475 -15.31 16.56 2.29
N ASP A 476 -16.18 16.94 3.21
CA ASP A 476 -17.05 18.10 3.05
C ASP A 476 -16.32 19.37 3.54
N LYS A 477 -15.72 20.09 2.58
CA LYS A 477 -14.96 21.32 2.87
C LYS A 477 -15.84 22.45 3.39
N LYS A 478 -17.13 22.52 3.01
CA LYS A 478 -18.06 23.56 3.42
C LYS A 478 -18.42 23.41 4.90
N ASN A 479 -18.75 22.20 5.32
CA ASN A 479 -19.13 21.88 6.70
C ASN A 479 -17.95 21.43 7.57
N LYS A 480 -16.70 21.51 7.07
CA LYS A 480 -15.48 21.07 7.77
C LYS A 480 -15.54 19.62 8.26
N LYS A 481 -16.32 18.76 7.61
CA LYS A 481 -16.38 17.33 7.97
C LYS A 481 -15.18 16.61 7.32
N PRO A 482 -14.44 15.82 8.09
CA PRO A 482 -13.34 15.02 7.57
C PRO A 482 -13.87 13.98 6.57
N GLY A 483 -13.07 13.65 5.56
CA GLY A 483 -13.38 12.55 4.66
C GLY A 483 -13.20 11.19 5.34
N ILE A 484 -13.59 10.14 4.62
CA ILE A 484 -13.34 8.76 5.03
C ILE A 484 -11.82 8.53 5.09
N THR A 485 -11.32 8.01 6.21
CA THR A 485 -9.90 7.66 6.35
C THR A 485 -9.62 6.28 5.72
N ILE A 486 -8.35 5.98 5.38
CA ILE A 486 -7.93 4.65 4.92
C ILE A 486 -8.38 3.55 5.90
N TYR A 487 -8.18 3.79 7.21
CA TYR A 487 -8.60 2.85 8.24
C TYR A 487 -10.12 2.61 8.23
N ARG A 488 -10.91 3.70 8.12
CA ARG A 488 -12.38 3.58 8.04
C ARG A 488 -12.82 2.89 6.76
N ALA A 489 -12.20 3.19 5.61
CA ALA A 489 -12.49 2.51 4.34
C ALA A 489 -12.21 1.01 4.41
N LYS A 490 -11.11 0.62 5.07
CA LYS A 490 -10.80 -0.78 5.32
C LYS A 490 -11.89 -1.44 6.16
N PHE A 491 -12.27 -0.82 7.27
CA PHE A 491 -13.36 -1.32 8.14
C PHE A 491 -14.68 -1.48 7.38
N LEU A 492 -15.06 -0.50 6.55
CA LEU A 492 -16.27 -0.56 5.74
C LEU A 492 -16.19 -1.68 4.70
N ALA A 493 -15.04 -1.87 4.05
CA ALA A 493 -14.83 -2.98 3.12
C ALA A 493 -14.95 -4.35 3.84
N GLU A 494 -14.53 -4.45 5.10
CA GLU A 494 -14.67 -5.65 5.94
C GLU A 494 -16.13 -6.00 6.26
N SER A 495 -17.04 -5.05 6.14
CA SER A 495 -18.45 -5.25 6.42
C SER A 495 -19.29 -5.70 5.21
N LEU A 496 -18.71 -5.72 4.00
CA LEU A 496 -19.43 -6.02 2.77
C LEU A 496 -19.34 -7.50 2.41
N TYR A 497 -20.44 -8.20 2.59
CA TYR A 497 -20.57 -9.62 2.29
C TYR A 497 -21.66 -9.87 1.26
N ASN A 498 -21.43 -10.81 0.37
CA ASN A 498 -22.48 -11.46 -0.40
C ASN A 498 -22.86 -12.77 0.27
N ILE A 499 -24.14 -13.06 0.25
CA ILE A 499 -24.66 -14.36 0.59
C ILE A 499 -25.08 -15.07 -0.69
N GLU A 500 -24.62 -16.31 -0.86
CA GLU A 500 -25.00 -17.16 -1.98
C GLU A 500 -25.99 -18.21 -1.49
N TYR A 501 -27.16 -18.27 -2.11
CA TYR A 501 -28.19 -19.26 -1.76
C TYR A 501 -28.91 -19.74 -3.01
N VAL A 502 -29.58 -20.88 -2.89
CA VAL A 502 -30.45 -21.42 -3.93
C VAL A 502 -31.85 -20.89 -3.69
N ASN A 503 -32.43 -20.20 -4.65
CA ASN A 503 -33.82 -19.74 -4.57
C ASN A 503 -34.74 -20.97 -4.47
N PRO A 504 -35.56 -21.08 -3.41
CA PRO A 504 -36.38 -22.27 -3.16
C PRO A 504 -37.49 -22.50 -4.20
N TYR A 505 -37.81 -21.49 -5.01
CA TYR A 505 -38.88 -21.57 -5.99
C TYR A 505 -38.43 -22.03 -7.38
N ASN A 506 -37.24 -21.60 -7.79
CA ASN A 506 -36.77 -21.80 -9.16
C ASN A 506 -35.43 -22.55 -9.23
N GLY A 507 -34.86 -22.94 -8.10
CA GLY A 507 -33.58 -23.64 -8.05
C GLY A 507 -32.36 -22.84 -8.49
N LYS A 508 -32.50 -21.56 -8.84
CA LYS A 508 -31.39 -20.74 -9.31
C LYS A 508 -30.51 -20.29 -8.17
N LYS A 509 -29.21 -20.31 -8.40
CA LYS A 509 -28.25 -19.68 -7.50
C LYS A 509 -28.45 -18.18 -7.49
N MET A 510 -28.60 -17.61 -6.33
CA MET A 510 -28.73 -16.17 -6.08
C MET A 510 -27.55 -15.70 -5.27
N SER A 511 -27.09 -14.48 -5.56
CA SER A 511 -26.09 -13.80 -4.76
C SER A 511 -26.63 -12.42 -4.40
N VAL A 512 -26.69 -12.12 -3.12
CA VAL A 512 -27.25 -10.86 -2.60
C VAL A 512 -26.23 -10.24 -1.66
N MET A 513 -25.94 -8.96 -1.87
CA MET A 513 -25.10 -8.20 -0.96
C MET A 513 -25.90 -7.89 0.32
N LEU A 514 -25.35 -8.26 1.46
CA LEU A 514 -25.96 -7.98 2.75
C LEU A 514 -25.85 -6.50 3.07
N ARG A 515 -26.94 -5.92 3.57
CA ARG A 515 -26.91 -4.55 4.11
C ARG A 515 -26.05 -4.52 5.37
N THR A 516 -25.44 -3.37 5.60
CA THR A 516 -24.61 -3.11 6.80
C THR A 516 -25.26 -2.03 7.66
N ASP A 517 -24.89 -1.97 8.94
CA ASP A 517 -25.28 -0.86 9.82
C ASP A 517 -24.63 0.47 9.40
N TYR A 518 -23.78 0.47 8.37
CA TYR A 518 -23.01 1.60 7.86
C TYR A 518 -23.36 1.96 6.42
N ASP A 519 -24.58 1.67 5.95
CA ASP A 519 -25.01 1.81 4.56
C ASP A 519 -24.69 3.19 3.96
N GLU A 520 -24.90 4.28 4.69
CA GLU A 520 -24.60 5.63 4.20
C GLU A 520 -23.10 5.85 3.95
N GLU A 521 -22.23 5.36 4.86
CA GLU A 521 -20.79 5.49 4.70
C GLU A 521 -20.26 4.54 3.61
N VAL A 522 -20.85 3.36 3.51
CA VAL A 522 -20.54 2.39 2.44
C VAL A 522 -20.93 2.97 1.09
N THR A 523 -22.13 3.51 0.94
CA THR A 523 -22.57 4.16 -0.29
C THR A 523 -21.61 5.30 -0.65
N LYS A 524 -21.27 6.16 0.29
CA LYS A 524 -20.31 7.25 0.08
C LYS A 524 -18.92 6.76 -0.32
N LEU A 525 -18.46 5.64 0.23
CA LEU A 525 -17.20 5.00 -0.13
C LEU A 525 -17.25 4.46 -1.57
N LEU A 526 -18.29 3.68 -1.88
CA LEU A 526 -18.47 3.06 -3.20
C LEU A 526 -18.67 4.11 -4.30
N ASP A 527 -19.45 5.14 -4.06
CA ASP A 527 -19.62 6.27 -4.97
C ASP A 527 -18.30 6.98 -5.26
N ALA A 528 -17.49 7.25 -4.21
CA ALA A 528 -16.20 7.87 -4.37
C ALA A 528 -15.25 7.03 -5.25
N ILE A 529 -15.36 5.71 -5.16
CA ILE A 529 -14.60 4.76 -5.97
C ILE A 529 -15.21 4.59 -7.37
N GLY A 530 -16.47 4.99 -7.56
CA GLY A 530 -17.21 4.85 -8.82
C GLY A 530 -17.81 3.45 -9.01
N VAL A 531 -18.05 2.74 -7.92
CA VAL A 531 -18.80 1.47 -7.90
C VAL A 531 -20.24 1.78 -7.55
N LYS A 532 -21.17 1.35 -8.38
CA LYS A 532 -22.59 1.41 -8.06
C LYS A 532 -22.92 0.24 -7.13
N PRO A 533 -23.54 0.49 -5.99
CA PRO A 533 -23.91 -0.56 -5.03
C PRO A 533 -24.93 -1.55 -5.60
#